data_11d6b2a6ede0160e266c8234e005e2c7
#
_entry.id   11d6b2a6ede0160e266c8234e005e2c7
#
_cell.length_a   1.000
_cell.length_b   1.000
_cell.length_c   1.000
_cell.angle_alpha   90.00
_cell.angle_beta   90.00
_cell.angle_gamma   90.00
#
_symmetry.space_group_name_H-M   'P 1'
#
loop_
_entity.id
_entity.type
_entity.pdbx_description
1 polymer ?
#
loop_
_entity_poly.entity_id
_entity_poly.type
_entity_poly.pdbx_seq_one_letter_code
_entity_poly.pdbx_strand_id
1 'polypeptide(L)'
;MDLTPKQKSLLVELKRAKIVMFGKEIRSKFGLNSPIYLDLRKNLYERADLIWQIGGEFAEKIRALTDKPQLPQTVIGVPDTATPLALSTVLYSWREETGPPMHYLLLRNKEKAYGSASHSYLIGKKHHGDCEYNLIDDVVASGLSKWKSLQRLEREGITVERIIAFFNRQQGGAELLEKEGTPVHSVFNLLDVTAFYLQQGLITEATHQQIKKFLQTHRFQKPLWE
;
A
#
# COMPACT_ATOMS: atom_id res chain seq x y z
N MET A 1 11.98 9.54 -10.35
CA MET A 1 11.04 8.54 -10.92
C MET A 1 10.33 9.14 -12.12
N ASP A 2 10.36 8.45 -13.26
CA ASP A 2 9.60 8.92 -14.42
C ASP A 2 8.14 8.46 -14.28
N LEU A 3 7.26 9.40 -13.94
CA LEU A 3 5.82 9.15 -13.81
C LEU A 3 5.17 9.06 -15.20
N THR A 4 4.35 8.03 -15.41
CA THR A 4 3.54 7.91 -16.63
C THR A 4 2.48 9.01 -16.69
N PRO A 5 1.93 9.35 -17.88
CA PRO A 5 0.82 10.31 -17.99
C PRO A 5 -0.39 9.93 -17.11
N LYS A 6 -0.71 8.63 -17.02
CA LYS A 6 -1.78 8.08 -16.16
C LYS A 6 -1.50 8.37 -14.69
N GLN A 7 -0.28 8.11 -14.21
CA GLN A 7 0.14 8.37 -12.84
C GLN A 7 0.12 9.86 -12.49
N LYS A 8 0.57 10.73 -13.41
CA LYS A 8 0.49 12.18 -13.23
C LYS A 8 -0.96 12.66 -13.07
N SER A 9 -1.86 12.17 -13.91
CA SER A 9 -3.29 12.47 -13.82
C SER A 9 -3.87 11.98 -12.49
N LEU A 10 -3.59 10.75 -12.10
CA LEU A 10 -4.03 10.18 -10.82
C LEU A 10 -3.55 11.02 -9.63
N LEU A 11 -2.28 11.41 -9.58
CA LEU A 11 -1.75 12.25 -8.50
C LEU A 11 -2.45 13.60 -8.41
N VAL A 12 -2.76 14.25 -9.54
CA VAL A 12 -3.52 15.51 -9.56
C VAL A 12 -4.92 15.31 -8.96
N GLU A 13 -5.62 14.23 -9.35
CA GLU A 13 -6.96 13.93 -8.82
C GLU A 13 -6.91 13.57 -7.32
N LEU A 14 -5.92 12.83 -6.85
CA LEU A 14 -5.73 12.54 -5.43
C LEU A 14 -5.57 13.83 -4.59
N LYS A 15 -4.87 14.84 -5.13
CA LYS A 15 -4.77 16.15 -4.47
C LYS A 15 -6.09 16.91 -4.50
N ARG A 16 -6.79 16.95 -5.64
CA ARG A 16 -8.11 17.61 -5.80
C ARG A 16 -9.14 17.02 -4.84
N ALA A 17 -9.17 15.71 -4.71
CA ALA A 17 -10.03 14.98 -3.79
C ALA A 17 -9.62 15.10 -2.31
N LYS A 18 -8.59 15.90 -1.99
CA LYS A 18 -8.05 16.05 -0.63
C LYS A 18 -7.61 14.72 0.01
N ILE A 19 -7.19 13.78 -0.81
CA ILE A 19 -6.57 12.53 -0.35
C ILE A 19 -5.11 12.80 0.01
N VAL A 20 -4.42 13.64 -0.76
CA VAL A 20 -3.09 14.16 -0.42
C VAL A 20 -3.21 15.62 0.00
N MET A 21 -2.94 15.92 1.26
CA MET A 21 -3.09 17.24 1.87
C MET A 21 -1.76 17.74 2.44
N PHE A 22 -1.56 19.07 2.35
CA PHE A 22 -0.35 19.76 2.79
C PHE A 22 -0.66 20.96 3.69
N GLY A 23 0.31 21.42 4.47
CA GLY A 23 0.28 22.70 5.16
C GLY A 23 -0.55 22.74 6.45
N LYS A 24 -1.22 21.66 6.84
CA LYS A 24 -1.81 21.51 8.18
C LYS A 24 -0.99 20.49 8.95
N GLU A 25 -0.52 20.89 10.13
CA GLU A 25 0.09 19.96 11.07
C GLU A 25 -0.96 18.98 11.57
N ILE A 26 -1.03 17.80 10.96
CA ILE A 26 -1.94 16.75 11.36
C ILE A 26 -1.18 15.80 12.28
N ARG A 27 -1.68 15.63 13.48
CA ARG A 27 -1.09 14.74 14.47
C ARG A 27 -1.15 13.30 13.97
N SER A 28 0.02 12.70 13.72
CA SER A 28 0.13 11.30 13.35
C SER A 28 -0.23 10.39 14.53
N LYS A 29 -0.47 9.09 14.27
CA LYS A 29 -0.67 8.09 15.33
C LYS A 29 0.53 7.95 16.29
N PHE A 30 1.69 8.51 15.92
CA PHE A 30 2.91 8.56 16.76
C PHE A 30 3.05 9.89 17.52
N GLY A 31 2.02 10.74 17.51
CA GLY A 31 2.01 12.03 18.20
C GLY A 31 2.77 13.15 17.50
N LEU A 32 3.33 12.90 16.32
CA LEU A 32 4.10 13.87 15.55
C LEU A 32 3.19 14.72 14.67
N ASN A 33 3.45 16.03 14.61
CA ASN A 33 2.80 16.92 13.67
C ASN A 33 3.45 16.76 12.29
N SER A 34 2.67 16.28 11.31
CA SER A 34 3.16 16.04 9.97
C SER A 34 2.73 17.15 9.00
N PRO A 35 3.64 17.71 8.17
CA PRO A 35 3.30 18.69 7.15
C PRO A 35 2.56 18.10 5.96
N ILE A 36 2.40 16.79 5.91
CA ILE A 36 1.67 16.06 4.87
C ILE A 36 0.77 14.99 5.49
N TYR A 37 -0.45 14.91 4.98
CA TYR A 37 -1.42 13.89 5.36
C TYR A 37 -1.96 13.17 4.13
N LEU A 38 -2.11 11.85 4.27
CA LEU A 38 -2.67 10.97 3.24
C LEU A 38 -3.99 10.39 3.78
N ASP A 39 -5.12 10.88 3.29
CA ASP A 39 -6.46 10.43 3.69
C ASP A 39 -6.99 9.34 2.75
N LEU A 40 -6.42 8.16 2.87
CA LEU A 40 -6.88 6.98 2.14
C LEU A 40 -8.02 6.22 2.85
N ARG A 41 -8.58 6.81 3.90
CA ARG A 41 -9.63 6.16 4.71
C ARG A 41 -11.00 6.79 4.60
N LYS A 42 -11.07 8.11 4.43
CA LYS A 42 -12.34 8.84 4.36
C LYS A 42 -12.58 9.35 2.94
N ASN A 43 -11.76 10.29 2.49
CA ASN A 43 -12.00 10.95 1.21
C ASN A 43 -11.86 10.00 0.00
N LEU A 44 -11.01 8.98 0.10
CA LEU A 44 -10.88 7.99 -0.97
C LEU A 44 -12.17 7.18 -1.16
N TYR A 45 -12.88 6.84 -0.10
CA TYR A 45 -14.07 5.97 -0.20
C TYR A 45 -15.29 6.65 -0.82
N GLU A 46 -15.26 7.96 -1.01
CA GLU A 46 -16.27 8.70 -1.78
C GLU A 46 -15.98 8.70 -3.29
N ARG A 47 -14.82 8.12 -3.72
CA ARG A 47 -14.29 8.20 -5.08
C ARG A 47 -13.99 6.79 -5.62
N ALA A 48 -15.04 6.09 -6.02
CA ALA A 48 -14.91 4.74 -6.60
C ALA A 48 -14.00 4.71 -7.84
N ASP A 49 -13.98 5.79 -8.61
CA ASP A 49 -13.09 5.98 -9.76
C ASP A 49 -11.60 5.99 -9.36
N LEU A 50 -11.26 6.61 -8.22
CA LEU A 50 -9.89 6.60 -7.71
C LEU A 50 -9.51 5.25 -7.08
N ILE A 51 -10.44 4.59 -6.38
CA ILE A 51 -10.24 3.21 -5.89
C ILE A 51 -9.93 2.29 -7.06
N TRP A 52 -10.67 2.40 -8.18
CA TRP A 52 -10.44 1.65 -9.40
C TRP A 52 -9.07 1.91 -10.01
N GLN A 53 -8.68 3.18 -10.16
CA GLN A 53 -7.38 3.57 -10.71
C GLN A 53 -6.22 3.07 -9.82
N ILE A 54 -6.34 3.17 -8.49
CA ILE A 54 -5.35 2.65 -7.54
C ILE A 54 -5.24 1.12 -7.66
N GLY A 55 -6.37 0.42 -7.81
CA GLY A 55 -6.38 -1.02 -8.09
C GLY A 55 -5.59 -1.37 -9.35
N GLY A 56 -5.73 -0.57 -10.40
CA GLY A 56 -4.96 -0.71 -11.63
C GLY A 56 -3.46 -0.54 -11.44
N GLU A 57 -3.05 0.49 -10.70
CA GLU A 57 -1.62 0.71 -10.39
C GLU A 57 -1.01 -0.47 -9.61
N PHE A 58 -1.76 -1.04 -8.66
CA PHE A 58 -1.32 -2.26 -7.96
C PHE A 58 -1.23 -3.46 -8.90
N ALA A 59 -2.23 -3.68 -9.75
CA ALA A 59 -2.23 -4.80 -10.70
C ALA A 59 -1.04 -4.72 -11.66
N GLU A 60 -0.79 -3.55 -12.25
CA GLU A 60 0.34 -3.30 -13.13
C GLU A 60 1.69 -3.50 -12.38
N LYS A 61 1.77 -3.02 -11.14
CA LYS A 61 2.99 -3.17 -10.32
C LYS A 61 3.27 -4.63 -9.96
N ILE A 62 2.26 -5.41 -9.57
CA ILE A 62 2.41 -6.86 -9.30
C ILE A 62 2.94 -7.56 -10.53
N ARG A 63 2.36 -7.29 -11.72
CA ARG A 63 2.80 -7.91 -12.97
C ARG A 63 4.23 -7.56 -13.35
N ALA A 64 4.63 -6.31 -13.10
CA ALA A 64 5.99 -5.85 -13.38
C ALA A 64 7.05 -6.43 -12.43
N LEU A 65 6.64 -6.95 -11.27
CA LEU A 65 7.54 -7.47 -10.24
C LEU A 65 7.64 -8.99 -10.22
N THR A 66 6.73 -9.72 -10.88
CA THR A 66 6.79 -11.18 -10.87
C THR A 66 7.78 -11.71 -11.91
N ASP A 67 8.66 -12.62 -11.46
CA ASP A 67 9.52 -13.41 -12.33
C ASP A 67 8.81 -14.67 -12.87
N LYS A 68 7.59 -14.94 -12.38
CA LYS A 68 6.78 -16.13 -12.70
C LYS A 68 5.40 -15.71 -13.23
N PRO A 69 5.31 -15.04 -14.38
CA PRO A 69 4.06 -14.46 -14.88
C PRO A 69 2.98 -15.50 -15.18
N GLN A 70 3.34 -16.79 -15.31
CA GLN A 70 2.42 -17.89 -15.51
C GLN A 70 1.73 -18.34 -14.22
N LEU A 71 2.29 -18.03 -13.03
CA LEU A 71 1.68 -18.42 -11.77
C LEU A 71 0.53 -17.48 -11.39
N PRO A 72 -0.53 -18.03 -10.79
CA PRO A 72 -1.60 -17.22 -10.22
C PRO A 72 -1.04 -16.27 -9.16
N GLN A 73 -1.53 -15.03 -9.16
CA GLN A 73 -1.18 -14.01 -8.19
C GLN A 73 -2.32 -13.85 -7.19
N THR A 74 -2.07 -14.05 -5.90
CA THR A 74 -3.07 -13.77 -4.87
C THR A 74 -2.77 -12.45 -4.20
N VAL A 75 -3.76 -11.58 -4.15
CA VAL A 75 -3.67 -10.23 -3.57
C VAL A 75 -4.37 -10.20 -2.22
N ILE A 76 -3.64 -9.74 -1.20
CA ILE A 76 -4.10 -9.62 0.18
C ILE A 76 -3.93 -8.16 0.61
N GLY A 77 -4.99 -7.53 1.14
CA GLY A 77 -4.90 -6.19 1.70
C GLY A 77 -4.55 -6.21 3.18
N VAL A 78 -3.64 -5.35 3.61
CA VAL A 78 -3.46 -5.09 5.06
C VAL A 78 -4.78 -4.55 5.63
N PRO A 79 -5.35 -5.18 6.66
CA PRO A 79 -6.60 -4.70 7.26
C PRO A 79 -6.43 -3.32 7.92
N ASP A 80 -7.42 -2.42 7.87
CA ASP A 80 -8.70 -2.55 7.16
C ASP A 80 -8.66 -1.76 5.84
N THR A 81 -7.78 -0.74 5.75
CA THR A 81 -7.72 0.27 4.69
C THR A 81 -7.41 -0.32 3.32
N ALA A 82 -6.51 -1.29 3.25
CA ALA A 82 -6.13 -1.87 1.96
C ALA A 82 -7.03 -3.02 1.50
N THR A 83 -7.99 -3.46 2.32
CA THR A 83 -8.94 -4.51 1.94
C THR A 83 -9.71 -4.19 0.66
N PRO A 84 -10.37 -3.02 0.52
CA PRO A 84 -11.07 -2.66 -0.72
C PRO A 84 -10.10 -2.37 -1.88
N LEU A 85 -8.88 -1.93 -1.61
CA LEU A 85 -7.87 -1.74 -2.65
C LEU A 85 -7.43 -3.09 -3.24
N ALA A 86 -7.28 -4.12 -2.41
CA ALA A 86 -6.96 -5.47 -2.87
C ALA A 86 -8.08 -6.06 -3.74
N LEU A 87 -9.34 -5.87 -3.33
CA LEU A 87 -10.49 -6.27 -4.14
C LEU A 87 -10.51 -5.52 -5.48
N SER A 88 -10.29 -4.20 -5.46
CA SER A 88 -10.23 -3.38 -6.67
C SER A 88 -9.10 -3.83 -7.61
N THR A 89 -7.94 -4.22 -7.07
CA THR A 89 -6.81 -4.75 -7.84
C THR A 89 -7.21 -6.01 -8.62
N VAL A 90 -7.88 -6.94 -7.96
CA VAL A 90 -8.32 -8.18 -8.58
C VAL A 90 -9.41 -7.94 -9.63
N LEU A 91 -10.38 -7.07 -9.33
CA LEU A 91 -11.44 -6.70 -10.27
C LEU A 91 -10.87 -6.00 -11.51
N TYR A 92 -9.93 -5.08 -11.32
CA TYR A 92 -9.22 -4.41 -12.42
C TYR A 92 -8.48 -5.42 -13.30
N SER A 93 -7.70 -6.32 -12.68
CA SER A 93 -6.96 -7.37 -13.39
C SER A 93 -7.87 -8.26 -14.23
N TRP A 94 -9.05 -8.62 -13.72
CA TRP A 94 -10.04 -9.40 -14.44
C TRP A 94 -10.68 -8.63 -15.60
N ARG A 95 -11.07 -7.38 -15.36
CA ARG A 95 -11.77 -6.54 -16.34
C ARG A 95 -10.90 -6.19 -17.54
N GLU A 96 -9.65 -5.79 -17.28
CA GLU A 96 -8.73 -5.29 -18.32
C GLU A 96 -7.94 -6.41 -19.02
N GLU A 97 -8.17 -7.67 -18.64
CA GLU A 97 -7.54 -8.87 -19.23
C GLU A 97 -6.03 -8.73 -19.41
N THR A 98 -5.36 -8.02 -18.50
CA THR A 98 -3.94 -7.66 -18.60
C THR A 98 -2.98 -8.81 -18.28
N GLY A 99 -3.46 -10.07 -18.32
CA GLY A 99 -2.68 -11.29 -18.02
C GLY A 99 -3.48 -12.29 -17.18
N PRO A 100 -2.86 -13.32 -16.59
CA PRO A 100 -3.57 -14.30 -15.75
C PRO A 100 -4.40 -13.64 -14.66
N PRO A 101 -5.63 -14.12 -14.36
CA PRO A 101 -6.47 -13.56 -13.32
C PRO A 101 -5.78 -13.56 -11.96
N MET A 102 -5.95 -12.48 -11.21
CA MET A 102 -5.52 -12.40 -9.83
C MET A 102 -6.61 -12.95 -8.91
N HIS A 103 -6.20 -13.56 -7.81
CA HIS A 103 -7.10 -14.08 -6.79
C HIS A 103 -7.17 -13.12 -5.60
N TYR A 104 -8.30 -13.04 -4.95
CA TYR A 104 -8.50 -12.24 -3.75
C TYR A 104 -8.53 -13.13 -2.52
N LEU A 105 -7.75 -12.77 -1.50
CA LEU A 105 -7.80 -13.39 -0.19
C LEU A 105 -7.90 -12.29 0.88
N LEU A 106 -8.97 -12.34 1.68
CA LEU A 106 -9.18 -11.35 2.72
C LEU A 106 -8.51 -11.78 4.02
N LEU A 107 -7.67 -10.89 4.55
CA LEU A 107 -7.06 -11.02 5.88
C LEU A 107 -7.90 -10.27 6.91
N ARG A 108 -8.25 -10.91 8.00
CA ARG A 108 -8.98 -10.31 9.13
C ARG A 108 -8.05 -9.63 10.12
N ASN A 109 -8.54 -8.59 10.79
CA ASN A 109 -7.85 -7.99 11.92
C ASN A 109 -7.84 -8.90 13.15
N LYS A 110 -8.89 -9.70 13.33
CA LYS A 110 -9.06 -10.62 14.46
C LYS A 110 -9.35 -12.02 13.95
N GLU A 111 -8.85 -12.98 14.68
CA GLU A 111 -9.12 -14.39 14.47
C GLU A 111 -10.62 -14.68 14.62
N LYS A 112 -11.13 -15.61 13.81
CA LYS A 112 -12.52 -16.05 13.92
C LYS A 112 -12.65 -16.99 15.14
N ALA A 113 -13.53 -16.63 16.06
CA ALA A 113 -13.71 -17.38 17.30
C ALA A 113 -14.71 -18.56 17.21
N TYR A 114 -15.42 -18.72 16.07
CA TYR A 114 -16.51 -19.72 15.95
C TYR A 114 -16.70 -20.24 14.52
N GLY A 115 -17.41 -21.38 14.41
CA GLY A 115 -17.76 -22.03 13.13
C GLY A 115 -16.65 -22.91 12.55
N SER A 116 -16.88 -23.48 11.37
CA SER A 116 -16.00 -24.46 10.70
C SER A 116 -14.60 -23.95 10.36
N ALA A 117 -14.39 -22.64 10.32
CA ALA A 117 -13.10 -21.99 10.15
C ALA A 117 -12.69 -21.22 11.41
N SER A 118 -12.97 -21.77 12.61
CA SER A 118 -12.47 -21.24 13.87
C SER A 118 -10.94 -21.21 13.87
N HIS A 119 -10.37 -20.20 14.52
CA HIS A 119 -8.93 -19.97 14.57
C HIS A 119 -8.26 -19.58 13.25
N SER A 120 -9.03 -19.07 12.26
CA SER A 120 -8.48 -18.56 11.02
C SER A 120 -8.61 -17.03 10.88
N TYR A 121 -7.55 -16.42 10.37
CA TYR A 121 -7.54 -15.01 9.99
C TYR A 121 -8.04 -14.77 8.55
N LEU A 122 -8.34 -15.82 7.79
CA LEU A 122 -8.63 -15.72 6.36
C LEU A 122 -10.13 -15.83 6.02
N ILE A 123 -10.52 -15.15 4.94
CA ILE A 123 -11.75 -15.41 4.19
C ILE A 123 -11.36 -15.58 2.73
N GLY A 124 -11.78 -16.67 2.14
CA GLY A 124 -11.43 -17.09 0.79
C GLY A 124 -10.65 -18.41 0.80
N LYS A 125 -10.29 -18.86 -0.38
CA LYS A 125 -9.56 -20.11 -0.55
C LYS A 125 -8.06 -19.86 -0.57
N LYS A 126 -7.34 -20.50 0.33
CA LYS A 126 -5.89 -20.57 0.27
C LYS A 126 -5.48 -21.50 -0.87
N HIS A 127 -4.62 -21.04 -1.74
CA HIS A 127 -4.04 -21.87 -2.80
C HIS A 127 -2.81 -22.58 -2.24
N HIS A 128 -2.79 -23.90 -2.35
CA HIS A 128 -1.63 -24.71 -2.00
C HIS A 128 -0.83 -24.97 -3.28
N GLY A 129 0.49 -24.73 -3.24
CA GLY A 129 1.38 -24.93 -4.38
C GLY A 129 1.64 -23.64 -5.14
N ASP A 130 1.67 -23.69 -6.45
CA ASP A 130 2.20 -22.67 -7.33
C ASP A 130 1.36 -21.39 -7.41
N CYS A 131 1.49 -20.51 -6.42
CA CYS A 131 0.82 -19.21 -6.34
C CYS A 131 1.75 -18.21 -5.63
N GLU A 132 1.86 -17.00 -6.14
CA GLU A 132 2.56 -15.91 -5.45
C GLU A 132 1.57 -15.07 -4.62
N TYR A 133 1.90 -14.84 -3.34
CA TYR A 133 1.11 -14.02 -2.44
C TYR A 133 1.69 -12.61 -2.33
N ASN A 134 0.89 -11.62 -2.69
CA ASN A 134 1.26 -10.21 -2.65
C ASN A 134 0.46 -9.49 -1.56
N LEU A 135 1.15 -8.93 -0.56
CA LEU A 135 0.53 -8.12 0.48
C LEU A 135 0.54 -6.66 0.07
N ILE A 136 -0.63 -6.05 -0.12
CA ILE A 136 -0.71 -4.64 -0.47
C ILE A 136 -1.19 -3.77 0.68
N ASP A 137 -0.74 -2.51 0.71
CA ASP A 137 -1.21 -1.52 1.69
C ASP A 137 -1.27 -0.11 1.09
N ASP A 138 -2.02 0.77 1.76
CA ASP A 138 -2.16 2.17 1.38
C ASP A 138 -0.84 2.95 1.55
N VAL A 139 -0.20 2.83 2.72
CA VAL A 139 0.99 3.61 3.09
C VAL A 139 1.98 2.79 3.89
N VAL A 140 3.26 2.83 3.54
CA VAL A 140 4.33 2.35 4.42
C VAL A 140 5.06 3.55 5.07
N ALA A 141 5.10 3.55 6.41
CA ALA A 141 5.84 4.51 7.24
C ALA A 141 6.78 3.78 8.22
N SER A 142 6.25 3.17 9.29
CA SER A 142 7.01 2.37 10.26
C SER A 142 7.07 0.88 9.93
N GLY A 143 6.22 0.37 9.04
CA GLY A 143 6.13 -1.05 8.73
C GLY A 143 5.27 -1.91 9.67
N LEU A 144 4.93 -1.42 10.89
CA LEU A 144 4.29 -2.22 11.93
C LEU A 144 2.99 -2.95 11.50
N SER A 145 2.10 -2.30 10.71
CA SER A 145 0.86 -2.95 10.25
C SER A 145 1.15 -4.11 9.28
N LYS A 146 2.15 -3.94 8.42
CA LYS A 146 2.62 -4.98 7.48
C LYS A 146 3.20 -6.16 8.23
N TRP A 147 4.11 -5.89 9.18
CA TRP A 147 4.68 -6.91 10.04
C TRP A 147 3.59 -7.75 10.74
N LYS A 148 2.63 -7.09 11.40
CA LYS A 148 1.50 -7.80 12.04
C LYS A 148 0.68 -8.64 11.07
N SER A 149 0.54 -8.20 9.82
CA SER A 149 -0.15 -8.96 8.77
C SER A 149 0.68 -10.15 8.31
N LEU A 150 2.00 -10.00 8.15
CA LEU A 150 2.91 -11.09 7.83
C LEU A 150 2.83 -12.18 8.90
N GLN A 151 2.90 -11.83 10.19
CA GLN A 151 2.80 -12.78 11.30
C GLN A 151 1.48 -13.57 11.30
N ARG A 152 0.36 -12.94 10.92
CA ARG A 152 -0.93 -13.63 10.79
C ARG A 152 -0.95 -14.58 9.59
N LEU A 153 -0.39 -14.16 8.46
CA LEU A 153 -0.31 -14.96 7.24
C LEU A 153 0.61 -16.16 7.44
N GLU A 154 1.73 -15.99 8.15
CA GLU A 154 2.64 -17.07 8.50
C GLU A 154 1.96 -18.14 9.37
N ARG A 155 1.14 -17.73 10.36
CA ARG A 155 0.30 -18.68 11.16
C ARG A 155 -0.68 -19.48 10.30
N GLU A 156 -1.13 -18.90 9.20
CA GLU A 156 -1.97 -19.57 8.21
C GLU A 156 -1.16 -20.41 7.20
N GLY A 157 0.18 -20.48 7.35
CA GLY A 157 1.07 -21.19 6.44
C GLY A 157 1.20 -20.51 5.07
N ILE A 158 1.06 -19.18 5.02
CA ILE A 158 1.24 -18.36 3.83
C ILE A 158 2.54 -17.59 3.92
N THR A 159 3.43 -17.81 2.97
CA THR A 159 4.63 -16.99 2.76
C THR A 159 4.30 -15.89 1.76
N VAL A 160 4.48 -14.63 2.16
CA VAL A 160 4.27 -13.47 1.30
C VAL A 160 5.53 -13.25 0.46
N GLU A 161 5.37 -13.21 -0.85
CA GLU A 161 6.47 -13.01 -1.80
C GLU A 161 7.00 -11.56 -1.74
N ARG A 162 6.08 -10.60 -1.65
CA ARG A 162 6.41 -9.17 -1.57
C ARG A 162 5.30 -8.34 -0.95
N ILE A 163 5.71 -7.19 -0.39
CA ILE A 163 4.79 -6.13 0.04
C ILE A 163 4.80 -5.02 -1.00
N ILE A 164 3.63 -4.48 -1.35
CA ILE A 164 3.51 -3.34 -2.23
C ILE A 164 2.67 -2.27 -1.55
N ALA A 165 3.25 -1.11 -1.25
CA ALA A 165 2.53 0.04 -0.72
C ALA A 165 2.13 1.00 -1.85
N PHE A 166 0.96 1.62 -1.75
CA PHE A 166 0.61 2.68 -2.71
C PHE A 166 1.53 3.90 -2.52
N PHE A 167 1.73 4.33 -1.26
CA PHE A 167 2.73 5.36 -0.94
C PHE A 167 3.82 4.83 0.00
N ASN A 168 5.07 5.01 -0.37
CA ASN A 168 6.19 4.92 0.56
C ASN A 168 6.51 6.31 1.12
N ARG A 169 6.38 6.48 2.43
CA ARG A 169 6.75 7.73 3.12
C ARG A 169 8.26 7.92 3.25
N GLN A 170 9.06 6.91 2.92
CA GLN A 170 10.53 6.94 3.00
C GLN A 170 11.03 7.26 4.43
N GLN A 171 10.32 6.74 5.44
CA GLN A 171 10.63 6.92 6.86
C GLN A 171 11.29 5.69 7.50
N GLY A 172 11.85 4.77 6.73
CA GLY A 172 12.64 3.64 7.23
C GLY A 172 11.86 2.33 7.37
N GLY A 173 10.52 2.34 7.38
CA GLY A 173 9.73 1.14 7.60
C GLY A 173 9.82 0.10 6.48
N ALA A 174 10.04 0.52 5.24
CA ALA A 174 10.27 -0.40 4.13
C ALA A 174 11.59 -1.15 4.33
N GLU A 175 12.67 -0.42 4.59
CA GLU A 175 14.01 -0.95 4.81
C GLU A 175 14.08 -1.89 6.03
N LEU A 176 13.27 -1.61 7.06
CA LEU A 176 13.18 -2.50 8.23
C LEU A 176 12.49 -3.83 7.88
N LEU A 177 11.40 -3.80 7.10
CA LEU A 177 10.72 -5.02 6.63
C LEU A 177 11.59 -5.85 5.68
N GLU A 178 12.37 -5.19 4.81
CA GLU A 178 13.32 -5.87 3.93
C GLU A 178 14.43 -6.61 4.69
N LYS A 179 14.90 -6.03 5.80
CA LYS A 179 15.85 -6.71 6.72
C LYS A 179 15.26 -7.96 7.37
N GLU A 180 13.95 -8.00 7.56
CA GLU A 180 13.22 -9.16 8.05
C GLU A 180 12.92 -10.20 6.93
N GLY A 181 13.43 -9.97 5.73
CA GLY A 181 13.36 -10.92 4.62
C GLY A 181 12.18 -10.78 3.66
N THR A 182 11.31 -9.75 3.81
CA THR A 182 10.21 -9.54 2.88
C THR A 182 10.47 -8.29 2.01
N PRO A 183 10.63 -8.44 0.68
CA PRO A 183 10.81 -7.31 -0.23
C PRO A 183 9.66 -6.31 -0.16
N VAL A 184 9.98 -5.01 -0.15
CA VAL A 184 8.99 -3.91 -0.09
C VAL A 184 9.12 -3.01 -1.31
N HIS A 185 8.05 -2.93 -2.08
CA HIS A 185 7.93 -2.04 -3.22
C HIS A 185 6.88 -0.98 -2.97
N SER A 186 6.86 0.06 -3.81
CA SER A 186 5.82 1.08 -3.77
C SER A 186 5.41 1.50 -5.18
N VAL A 187 4.16 1.94 -5.32
CA VAL A 187 3.71 2.62 -6.54
C VAL A 187 4.34 4.01 -6.58
N PHE A 188 4.25 4.74 -5.47
CA PHE A 188 4.82 6.09 -5.36
C PHE A 188 5.72 6.24 -4.13
N ASN A 189 6.84 6.94 -4.30
CA ASN A 189 7.62 7.48 -3.19
C ASN A 189 7.18 8.91 -2.89
N LEU A 190 7.02 9.25 -1.64
CA LEU A 190 6.40 10.52 -1.25
C LEU A 190 7.23 11.75 -1.67
N LEU A 191 8.56 11.64 -1.69
CA LEU A 191 9.42 12.73 -2.18
C LEU A 191 9.26 12.96 -3.68
N ASP A 192 9.08 11.90 -4.49
CA ASP A 192 8.84 12.01 -5.93
C ASP A 192 7.48 12.68 -6.20
N VAL A 193 6.45 12.29 -5.40
CA VAL A 193 5.11 12.90 -5.48
C VAL A 193 5.16 14.39 -5.15
N THR A 194 5.87 14.79 -4.08
CA THR A 194 5.97 16.20 -3.71
C THR A 194 6.81 17.01 -4.70
N ALA A 195 7.85 16.42 -5.30
CA ALA A 195 8.61 17.04 -6.38
C ALA A 195 7.73 17.27 -7.63
N PHE A 196 6.90 16.28 -8.01
CA PHE A 196 5.93 16.43 -9.07
C PHE A 196 4.92 17.55 -8.78
N TYR A 197 4.36 17.60 -7.56
CA TYR A 197 3.42 18.67 -7.20
C TYR A 197 4.06 20.06 -7.21
N LEU A 198 5.34 20.17 -6.83
CA LEU A 198 6.10 21.41 -6.97
C LEU A 198 6.23 21.83 -8.43
N GLN A 199 6.64 20.92 -9.30
CA GLN A 199 6.75 21.19 -10.75
C GLN A 199 5.42 21.63 -11.37
N GLN A 200 4.30 21.13 -10.85
CA GLN A 200 2.95 21.52 -11.31
C GLN A 200 2.43 22.81 -10.63
N GLY A 201 3.21 23.45 -9.78
CA GLY A 201 2.77 24.63 -9.01
C GLY A 201 1.66 24.33 -7.99
N LEU A 202 1.47 23.08 -7.64
CA LEU A 202 0.42 22.62 -6.72
C LEU A 202 0.83 22.75 -5.24
N ILE A 203 2.11 22.89 -4.97
CA ILE A 203 2.71 23.24 -3.67
C ILE A 203 3.84 24.23 -3.88
N THR A 204 4.24 24.92 -2.80
CA THR A 204 5.39 25.83 -2.82
C THR A 204 6.69 25.09 -2.56
N GLU A 205 7.83 25.70 -2.93
CA GLU A 205 9.16 25.20 -2.59
C GLU A 205 9.31 25.06 -1.06
N ALA A 206 8.84 26.04 -0.28
CA ALA A 206 8.87 25.98 1.17
C ALA A 206 8.14 24.74 1.72
N THR A 207 6.97 24.41 1.18
CA THR A 207 6.20 23.21 1.54
C THR A 207 6.97 21.94 1.20
N HIS A 208 7.56 21.85 0.01
CA HIS A 208 8.36 20.69 -0.40
C HIS A 208 9.55 20.47 0.53
N GLN A 209 10.31 21.53 0.85
CA GLN A 209 11.47 21.45 1.73
C GLN A 209 11.08 21.09 3.17
N GLN A 210 9.96 21.62 3.67
CA GLN A 210 9.44 21.24 4.99
C GLN A 210 9.11 19.74 5.07
N ILE A 211 8.47 19.19 4.04
CA ILE A 211 8.15 17.76 3.97
C ILE A 211 9.44 16.94 3.90
N LYS A 212 10.36 17.29 3.01
CA LYS A 212 11.65 16.60 2.87
C LYS A 212 12.40 16.54 4.20
N LYS A 213 12.53 17.67 4.89
CA LYS A 213 13.15 17.75 6.22
C LYS A 213 12.42 16.86 7.22
N PHE A 214 11.07 16.92 7.27
CA PHE A 214 10.28 16.11 8.18
C PHE A 214 10.50 14.60 7.96
N LEU A 215 10.46 14.13 6.73
CA LEU A 215 10.64 12.71 6.40
C LEU A 215 12.04 12.22 6.74
N GLN A 216 13.07 13.05 6.57
CA GLN A 216 14.45 12.73 6.91
C GLN A 216 14.70 12.69 8.42
N THR A 217 14.12 13.63 9.16
CA THR A 217 14.35 13.74 10.62
C THR A 217 13.51 12.77 11.45
N HIS A 218 12.40 12.24 10.88
CA HIS A 218 11.49 11.32 11.58
C HIS A 218 11.52 9.91 10.96
N ARG A 219 12.73 9.37 10.80
CA ARG A 219 12.93 8.01 10.32
C ARG A 219 12.92 7.01 11.48
N PHE A 220 12.30 5.87 11.26
CA PHE A 220 12.36 4.73 12.17
C PHE A 220 13.72 4.04 12.00
N GLN A 221 14.53 4.06 13.05
CA GLN A 221 15.87 3.45 13.09
C GLN A 221 15.82 1.97 13.51
N LYS A 222 14.77 1.62 14.26
CA LYS A 222 14.53 0.28 14.79
C LYS A 222 13.10 -0.15 14.52
N PRO A 223 12.86 -1.47 14.40
CA PRO A 223 11.50 -2.00 14.30
C PRO A 223 10.64 -1.60 15.51
N LEU A 224 9.34 -1.41 15.29
CA LEU A 224 8.35 -1.20 16.35
C LEU A 224 7.70 -2.52 16.81
N TRP A 225 8.23 -3.64 16.37
CA TRP A 225 7.74 -4.99 16.67
C TRP A 225 8.73 -5.82 17.52
N GLU A 226 9.87 -5.27 17.82
CA GLU A 226 10.82 -5.78 18.82
C GLU A 226 10.41 -5.41 20.24
#